data_b70d376fc317d579698059b692703a63
#
_entry.id   b70d376fc317d579698059b692703a63
#
_cell.length_a   1.000
_cell.length_b   1.000
_cell.length_c   1.000
_cell.angle_alpha   90.00
_cell.angle_beta   90.00
_cell.angle_gamma   90.00
#
_symmetry.space_group_name_H-M   'P 1'
#
loop_
_entity.id
_entity.type
_entity.pdbx_description
1 polymer ?
#
loop_
_entity_poly.entity_id
_entity_poly.type
_entity_poly.pdbx_seq_one_letter_code
_entity_poly.pdbx_strand_id
1 'polypeptide(L)'
;MSNPALVREMVYASPVYFDLLLDNGLQIRETLARPGGHYGYRTYVTENQVGSDITNLQLKMLKETSATIELETKMVEIYRTRDEANRVVGIRVATADGYKTIEAKKGVIMATGGFSANVQMRETQVPYLTEELPTTNIKAASTGEGIYLAQAIGANTTQMSNIQRYPWADPNTGVLDKYAVWPFTGPSYGVIYVDYNGNRYVNEGDRRDVCANAAVNTGFVSTYAIFTEPVVAGYVRPEEIEAGIADGRILKADTLDELAEKINGFEVKGMFPTVTGDNLKATIEKHNGYIDNGEDLDFHKVMASTMVKIEEGPYYALPQFPSVHHTMGGLVIDTMTRVLDIYGQPIEGLYAAGEVTGGVHGTNRLGSNADADACGFGYISGIVVATGELPDFIPAE
;
A
#
# COMPACT_ATOMS: atom_id res chain seq x y z
N MET A 1 5.54 -8.99 15.94
CA MET A 1 6.74 -8.13 15.79
C MET A 1 7.42 -8.50 14.49
N SER A 2 8.08 -7.55 13.81
CA SER A 2 8.91 -7.82 12.63
C SER A 2 10.09 -8.73 12.98
N ASN A 3 10.57 -9.50 12.02
CA ASN A 3 11.84 -10.22 12.13
C ASN A 3 12.99 -9.24 11.89
N PRO A 4 13.85 -8.96 12.91
CA PRO A 4 14.91 -7.95 12.77
C PRO A 4 15.92 -8.26 11.64
N ALA A 5 16.20 -9.56 11.39
CA ALA A 5 17.11 -9.96 10.32
C ALA A 5 16.54 -9.59 8.94
N LEU A 6 15.24 -9.88 8.68
CA LEU A 6 14.60 -9.48 7.42
C LEU A 6 14.53 -7.97 7.26
N VAL A 7 14.19 -7.24 8.34
CA VAL A 7 14.16 -5.77 8.29
C VAL A 7 15.53 -5.20 7.94
N ARG A 8 16.60 -5.79 8.47
CA ARG A 8 17.98 -5.38 8.16
C ARG A 8 18.27 -5.55 6.67
N GLU A 9 17.98 -6.72 6.10
CA GLU A 9 18.20 -6.97 4.66
C GLU A 9 17.40 -6.00 3.80
N MET A 10 16.13 -5.75 4.12
CA MET A 10 15.30 -4.76 3.42
C MET A 10 15.94 -3.37 3.44
N VAL A 11 16.44 -2.92 4.61
CA VAL A 11 17.03 -1.58 4.78
C VAL A 11 18.30 -1.42 3.95
N TYR A 12 19.10 -2.45 3.81
CA TYR A 12 20.34 -2.39 3.02
C TYR A 12 20.14 -2.64 1.53
N ALA A 13 19.21 -3.52 1.15
CA ALA A 13 18.94 -3.82 -0.26
C ALA A 13 18.15 -2.73 -0.97
N SER A 14 17.20 -2.08 -0.29
CA SER A 14 16.30 -1.13 -0.92
C SER A 14 17.02 0.11 -1.51
N PRO A 15 18.02 0.74 -0.88
CA PRO A 15 18.76 1.83 -1.50
C PRO A 15 19.50 1.39 -2.77
N VAL A 16 20.15 0.21 -2.74
CA VAL A 16 20.90 -0.32 -3.89
C VAL A 16 19.97 -0.52 -5.09
N TYR A 17 18.77 -1.08 -4.85
CA TYR A 17 17.81 -1.23 -5.93
C TYR A 17 17.22 0.12 -6.38
N PHE A 18 17.01 1.06 -5.46
CA PHE A 18 16.54 2.41 -5.80
C PHE A 18 17.55 3.15 -6.68
N ASP A 19 18.83 3.10 -6.35
CA ASP A 19 19.91 3.66 -7.17
C ASP A 19 19.92 3.03 -8.56
N LEU A 20 19.73 1.70 -8.66
CA LEU A 20 19.59 1.02 -9.95
C LEU A 20 18.42 1.58 -10.79
N LEU A 21 17.28 1.89 -10.16
CA LEU A 21 16.15 2.51 -10.86
C LEU A 21 16.48 3.94 -11.33
N LEU A 22 17.15 4.75 -10.50
CA LEU A 22 17.59 6.10 -10.84
C LEU A 22 18.58 6.09 -12.03
N ASP A 23 19.56 5.20 -12.00
CA ASP A 23 20.57 5.02 -13.06
C ASP A 23 19.93 4.60 -14.38
N ASN A 24 18.78 3.91 -14.34
CA ASN A 24 18.00 3.53 -15.51
C ASN A 24 16.92 4.54 -15.91
N GLY A 25 16.87 5.70 -15.21
CA GLY A 25 16.07 6.86 -15.60
C GLY A 25 14.75 7.03 -14.89
N LEU A 26 14.57 6.44 -13.69
CA LEU A 26 13.41 6.76 -12.84
C LEU A 26 13.40 8.25 -12.52
N GLN A 27 12.28 8.91 -12.81
CA GLN A 27 12.06 10.31 -12.45
C GLN A 27 11.36 10.41 -11.11
N ILE A 28 11.87 11.26 -10.23
CA ILE A 28 11.33 11.52 -8.90
C ILE A 28 11.12 13.03 -8.69
N ARG A 29 10.20 13.38 -7.83
CA ARG A 29 10.00 14.76 -7.39
C ARG A 29 11.13 15.19 -6.45
N GLU A 30 11.45 16.49 -6.47
CA GLU A 30 12.49 17.05 -5.58
C GLU A 30 12.10 17.00 -4.10
N THR A 31 10.80 17.04 -3.80
CA THR A 31 10.28 17.09 -2.44
C THR A 31 10.03 15.68 -1.88
N LEU A 32 10.65 15.39 -0.72
CA LEU A 32 10.34 14.19 0.04
C LEU A 32 9.00 14.30 0.73
N ALA A 33 8.22 13.20 0.74
CA ALA A 33 7.00 13.10 1.51
C ALA A 33 7.24 12.57 2.94
N ARG A 34 6.36 12.97 3.86
CA ARG A 34 6.21 12.41 5.20
C ARG A 34 4.81 11.83 5.36
N PRO A 35 4.58 10.58 4.93
CA PRO A 35 3.29 9.94 5.10
C PRO A 35 2.94 9.69 6.57
N GLY A 36 1.65 9.53 6.87
CA GLY A 36 1.17 9.25 8.22
C GLY A 36 1.87 8.08 8.90
N GLY A 37 2.25 8.25 10.16
CA GLY A 37 3.02 7.31 10.95
C GLY A 37 4.54 7.36 10.72
N HIS A 38 5.03 8.14 9.76
CA HIS A 38 6.47 8.33 9.55
C HIS A 38 7.04 9.37 10.53
N TYR A 39 8.26 9.09 11.02
CA TYR A 39 8.96 10.01 11.92
C TYR A 39 9.50 11.26 11.20
N GLY A 40 9.84 11.16 9.90
CA GLY A 40 10.43 12.25 9.13
C GLY A 40 10.12 12.21 7.64
N TYR A 41 10.54 13.24 6.93
CA TYR A 41 10.47 13.34 5.46
C TYR A 41 11.54 12.43 4.86
N ARG A 42 11.16 11.26 4.33
CA ARG A 42 12.08 10.24 3.82
C ARG A 42 11.51 9.40 2.68
N THR A 43 10.28 9.68 2.25
CA THR A 43 9.64 8.95 1.16
C THR A 43 9.87 9.69 -0.14
N TYR A 44 10.58 9.06 -1.06
CA TYR A 44 10.66 9.52 -2.44
C TYR A 44 9.32 9.32 -3.14
N VAL A 45 8.97 10.25 -4.00
CA VAL A 45 7.73 10.24 -4.77
C VAL A 45 8.09 10.27 -6.25
N THR A 46 7.55 9.33 -7.02
CA THR A 46 7.75 9.34 -8.48
C THR A 46 7.11 10.57 -9.11
N GLU A 47 7.57 10.96 -10.29
CA GLU A 47 7.14 12.20 -10.97
C GLU A 47 5.61 12.29 -11.10
N ASN A 48 4.95 11.20 -11.47
CA ASN A 48 3.50 11.16 -11.66
C ASN A 48 2.72 10.67 -10.42
N GLN A 49 3.38 10.38 -9.30
CA GLN A 49 2.80 9.86 -8.05
C GLN A 49 2.05 8.52 -8.23
N VAL A 50 2.50 7.69 -9.15
CA VAL A 50 1.88 6.40 -9.46
C VAL A 50 2.91 5.28 -9.54
N GLY A 51 2.52 4.07 -9.12
CA GLY A 51 3.40 2.89 -9.18
C GLY A 51 3.78 2.46 -10.60
N SER A 52 2.99 2.86 -11.60
CA SER A 52 3.30 2.59 -13.02
C SER A 52 4.58 3.24 -13.51
N ASP A 53 5.08 4.30 -12.88
CA ASP A 53 6.39 4.89 -13.21
C ASP A 53 7.51 3.86 -12.96
N ILE A 54 7.44 3.13 -11.85
CA ILE A 54 8.40 2.08 -11.51
C ILE A 54 8.19 0.85 -12.40
N THR A 55 6.97 0.34 -12.51
CA THR A 55 6.70 -0.89 -13.25
C THR A 55 6.96 -0.76 -14.74
N ASN A 56 6.67 0.39 -15.36
CA ASN A 56 6.99 0.65 -16.77
C ASN A 56 8.50 0.70 -17.00
N LEU A 57 9.27 1.27 -16.07
CA LEU A 57 10.73 1.26 -16.15
C LEU A 57 11.27 -0.18 -16.02
N GLN A 58 10.79 -0.94 -15.03
CA GLN A 58 11.17 -2.35 -14.85
C GLN A 58 10.86 -3.19 -16.11
N LEU A 59 9.69 -2.98 -16.74
CA LEU A 59 9.33 -3.64 -17.99
C LEU A 59 10.25 -3.24 -19.13
N LYS A 60 10.69 -1.98 -19.19
CA LYS A 60 11.69 -1.55 -20.18
C LYS A 60 13.03 -2.23 -19.95
N MET A 61 13.54 -2.25 -18.70
CA MET A 61 14.78 -2.94 -18.35
C MET A 61 14.71 -4.44 -18.66
N LEU A 62 13.57 -5.08 -18.38
CA LEU A 62 13.37 -6.50 -18.65
C LEU A 62 13.47 -6.83 -20.15
N LYS A 63 12.98 -5.97 -21.03
CA LYS A 63 13.07 -6.14 -22.49
C LYS A 63 14.50 -6.16 -23.03
N GLU A 64 15.46 -5.66 -22.27
CA GLU A 64 16.89 -5.67 -22.62
C GLU A 64 17.55 -6.99 -22.20
N THR A 65 16.82 -7.91 -21.58
CA THR A 65 17.27 -9.22 -21.13
C THR A 65 16.67 -10.35 -21.97
N SER A 66 17.09 -11.59 -21.71
CA SER A 66 16.48 -12.80 -22.30
C SER A 66 15.24 -13.31 -21.55
N ALA A 67 14.78 -12.59 -20.54
CA ALA A 67 13.61 -12.98 -19.74
C ALA A 67 12.32 -12.85 -20.57
N THR A 68 11.37 -13.76 -20.34
CA THR A 68 10.08 -13.77 -20.99
C THR A 68 8.95 -13.53 -19.99
N ILE A 69 7.90 -12.82 -20.42
CA ILE A 69 6.67 -12.65 -19.67
C ILE A 69 5.56 -13.44 -20.36
N GLU A 70 4.94 -14.35 -19.65
CA GLU A 70 3.76 -15.08 -20.11
C GLU A 70 2.53 -14.56 -19.36
N LEU A 71 1.65 -13.84 -20.06
CA LEU A 71 0.37 -13.38 -19.53
C LEU A 71 -0.67 -14.51 -19.59
N GLU A 72 -1.78 -14.33 -18.85
CA GLU A 72 -2.89 -15.30 -18.80
C GLU A 72 -2.41 -16.71 -18.48
N THR A 73 -1.35 -16.82 -17.68
CA THR A 73 -0.67 -18.06 -17.34
C THR A 73 -0.69 -18.25 -15.84
N LYS A 74 -1.67 -19.00 -15.33
CA LYS A 74 -1.95 -19.16 -13.91
C LYS A 74 -1.21 -20.38 -13.35
N MET A 75 -0.35 -20.18 -12.33
CA MET A 75 0.24 -21.27 -11.57
C MET A 75 -0.83 -22.04 -10.79
N VAL A 76 -0.82 -23.37 -10.93
CA VAL A 76 -1.80 -24.27 -10.29
C VAL A 76 -1.16 -25.37 -9.45
N GLU A 77 0.15 -25.60 -9.58
CA GLU A 77 0.86 -26.64 -8.83
C GLU A 77 2.36 -26.33 -8.81
N ILE A 78 3.03 -26.72 -7.72
CA ILE A 78 4.49 -26.65 -7.55
C ILE A 78 5.02 -28.09 -7.53
N TYR A 79 5.97 -28.42 -8.41
CA TYR A 79 6.55 -29.75 -8.50
C TYR A 79 7.83 -29.88 -7.71
N ARG A 80 7.97 -31.04 -7.04
CA ARG A 80 9.19 -31.46 -6.33
C ARG A 80 9.76 -32.74 -6.92
N THR A 81 11.05 -32.93 -6.75
CA THR A 81 11.68 -34.25 -7.01
C THR A 81 11.12 -35.29 -6.05
N ARG A 82 11.22 -36.57 -6.42
CA ARG A 82 10.80 -37.71 -5.60
C ARG A 82 11.96 -38.39 -4.87
N ASP A 83 13.14 -37.82 -4.96
CA ASP A 83 14.34 -38.23 -4.23
C ASP A 83 14.41 -37.65 -2.81
N GLU A 84 15.46 -37.99 -2.07
CA GLU A 84 15.67 -37.50 -0.70
C GLU A 84 15.80 -35.97 -0.63
N ALA A 85 16.28 -35.33 -1.70
CA ALA A 85 16.42 -33.86 -1.75
C ALA A 85 15.07 -33.13 -1.78
N ASN A 86 14.02 -33.82 -2.30
CA ASN A 86 12.66 -33.30 -2.36
C ASN A 86 12.57 -31.83 -2.84
N ARG A 87 13.43 -31.50 -3.82
CA ARG A 87 13.66 -30.13 -4.32
C ARG A 87 12.51 -29.68 -5.24
N VAL A 88 12.16 -28.39 -5.18
CA VAL A 88 11.28 -27.75 -6.16
C VAL A 88 12.02 -27.63 -7.51
N VAL A 89 11.42 -28.20 -8.56
CA VAL A 89 12.03 -28.30 -9.91
C VAL A 89 11.14 -27.71 -11.01
N GLY A 90 10.00 -27.15 -10.66
CA GLY A 90 9.13 -26.52 -11.63
C GLY A 90 7.72 -26.26 -11.11
N ILE A 91 6.90 -25.76 -12.02
CA ILE A 91 5.49 -25.45 -11.77
C ILE A 91 4.61 -25.98 -12.90
N ARG A 92 3.35 -26.25 -12.59
CA ARG A 92 2.29 -26.45 -13.58
C ARG A 92 1.48 -25.17 -13.68
N VAL A 93 1.17 -24.77 -14.89
CA VAL A 93 0.37 -23.60 -15.18
C VAL A 93 -0.84 -23.95 -16.04
N ALA A 94 -1.93 -23.24 -15.81
CA ALA A 94 -3.12 -23.24 -16.65
C ALA A 94 -3.04 -22.06 -17.62
N THR A 95 -3.32 -22.30 -18.88
CA THR A 95 -3.39 -21.34 -19.98
C THR A 95 -4.69 -21.51 -20.74
N ALA A 96 -4.97 -20.64 -21.70
CA ALA A 96 -6.14 -20.80 -22.60
C ALA A 96 -6.13 -22.12 -23.37
N ASP A 97 -4.93 -22.67 -23.68
CA ASP A 97 -4.75 -23.92 -24.43
C ASP A 97 -4.69 -25.16 -23.53
N GLY A 98 -4.89 -25.04 -22.23
CA GLY A 98 -4.83 -26.11 -21.25
C GLY A 98 -3.65 -25.96 -20.27
N TYR A 99 -3.14 -27.12 -19.82
CA TYR A 99 -2.06 -27.13 -18.83
C TYR A 99 -0.70 -27.37 -19.48
N LYS A 100 0.31 -26.64 -19.01
CA LYS A 100 1.72 -26.93 -19.32
C LYS A 100 2.58 -26.98 -18.06
N THR A 101 3.71 -27.68 -18.13
CA THR A 101 4.72 -27.70 -17.09
C THR A 101 5.89 -26.81 -17.49
N ILE A 102 6.36 -25.99 -16.55
CA ILE A 102 7.56 -25.16 -16.71
C ILE A 102 8.62 -25.72 -15.76
N GLU A 103 9.72 -26.19 -16.32
CA GLU A 103 10.87 -26.68 -15.54
C GLU A 103 11.70 -25.50 -15.04
N ALA A 104 12.07 -25.52 -13.74
CA ALA A 104 12.92 -24.52 -13.09
C ALA A 104 14.29 -25.13 -12.76
N LYS A 105 15.32 -24.75 -13.51
CA LYS A 105 16.69 -25.31 -13.35
C LYS A 105 17.34 -24.87 -12.04
N LYS A 106 17.13 -23.61 -11.63
CA LYS A 106 17.72 -23.03 -10.41
C LYS A 106 16.76 -22.96 -9.26
N GLY A 107 15.50 -22.61 -9.51
CA GLY A 107 14.46 -22.49 -8.50
C GLY A 107 13.25 -21.73 -9.00
N VAL A 108 12.22 -21.66 -8.15
CA VAL A 108 11.00 -20.90 -8.34
C VAL A 108 10.96 -19.77 -7.33
N ILE A 109 10.78 -18.52 -7.78
CA ILE A 109 10.60 -17.35 -6.92
C ILE A 109 9.11 -17.03 -6.90
N MET A 110 8.49 -17.12 -5.73
CA MET A 110 7.11 -16.72 -5.50
C MET A 110 7.04 -15.20 -5.30
N ALA A 111 6.41 -14.48 -6.24
CA ALA A 111 6.19 -13.04 -6.18
C ALA A 111 4.71 -12.73 -6.45
N THR A 112 3.82 -13.56 -5.90
CA THR A 112 2.38 -13.63 -6.25
C THR A 112 1.52 -12.64 -5.48
N GLY A 113 2.12 -11.75 -4.66
CA GLY A 113 1.39 -10.80 -3.84
C GLY A 113 0.68 -11.43 -2.64
N GLY A 114 -0.09 -10.63 -1.95
CA GLY A 114 -0.82 -11.03 -0.75
C GLY A 114 -2.20 -11.62 -1.02
N PHE A 115 -3.11 -11.48 -0.03
CA PHE A 115 -4.45 -12.07 -0.11
C PHE A 115 -5.58 -11.09 0.22
N SER A 116 -5.36 -9.79 0.06
CA SER A 116 -6.36 -8.76 0.40
C SER A 116 -7.67 -8.88 -0.41
N ALA A 117 -7.63 -9.44 -1.61
CA ALA A 117 -8.81 -9.67 -2.45
C ALA A 117 -9.55 -10.99 -2.13
N ASN A 118 -8.95 -11.88 -1.34
CA ASN A 118 -9.57 -13.14 -0.96
C ASN A 118 -10.38 -12.99 0.32
N VAL A 119 -11.70 -12.74 0.17
CA VAL A 119 -12.62 -12.52 1.30
C VAL A 119 -12.58 -13.69 2.26
N GLN A 120 -12.68 -14.93 1.78
CA GLN A 120 -12.66 -16.13 2.62
C GLN A 120 -11.37 -16.25 3.44
N MET A 121 -10.22 -15.96 2.82
CA MET A 121 -8.94 -16.01 3.52
C MET A 121 -8.82 -14.90 4.58
N ARG A 122 -9.33 -13.69 4.28
CA ARG A 122 -9.39 -12.57 5.24
C ARG A 122 -10.26 -12.91 6.45
N GLU A 123 -11.50 -13.37 6.19
CA GLU A 123 -12.48 -13.71 7.24
C GLU A 123 -12.01 -14.85 8.13
N THR A 124 -11.33 -15.84 7.56
CA THR A 124 -10.72 -16.93 8.33
C THR A 124 -9.69 -16.42 9.33
N GLN A 125 -8.94 -15.38 8.99
CA GLN A 125 -7.92 -14.79 9.83
C GLN A 125 -8.49 -13.70 10.76
N VAL A 126 -9.42 -12.90 10.25
CA VAL A 126 -10.01 -11.74 10.94
C VAL A 126 -11.50 -11.63 10.56
N PRO A 127 -12.41 -12.20 11.36
CA PRO A 127 -13.82 -12.44 10.99
C PRO A 127 -14.63 -11.21 10.57
N TYR A 128 -14.23 -9.99 10.96
CA TYR A 128 -14.94 -8.76 10.58
C TYR A 128 -14.44 -8.16 9.26
N LEU A 129 -13.44 -8.74 8.59
CA LEU A 129 -12.95 -8.30 7.28
C LEU A 129 -13.76 -8.97 6.15
N THR A 130 -15.05 -8.74 6.17
CA THR A 130 -16.04 -9.29 5.24
C THR A 130 -15.99 -8.64 3.86
N GLU A 131 -16.89 -9.03 2.97
CA GLU A 131 -17.04 -8.42 1.64
C GLU A 131 -17.51 -6.95 1.70
N GLU A 132 -18.03 -6.47 2.83
CA GLU A 132 -18.42 -5.07 3.03
C GLU A 132 -17.22 -4.12 2.97
N LEU A 133 -16.03 -4.62 3.35
CA LEU A 133 -14.78 -3.92 3.16
C LEU A 133 -14.16 -4.35 1.81
N PRO A 134 -14.17 -3.48 0.80
CA PRO A 134 -13.52 -3.78 -0.48
C PRO A 134 -12.00 -3.90 -0.31
N THR A 135 -11.31 -4.20 -1.38
CA THR A 135 -9.84 -4.18 -1.42
C THR A 135 -9.34 -3.01 -2.25
N THR A 136 -8.23 -2.41 -1.84
CA THR A 136 -7.53 -1.38 -2.63
C THR A 136 -6.84 -1.94 -3.87
N ASN A 137 -6.64 -3.26 -3.90
CA ASN A 137 -5.97 -3.95 -4.99
C ASN A 137 -6.97 -4.39 -6.08
N ILE A 138 -6.45 -4.64 -7.27
CA ILE A 138 -7.23 -5.26 -8.33
C ILE A 138 -7.68 -6.66 -7.85
N LYS A 139 -8.97 -6.97 -7.95
CA LYS A 139 -9.56 -8.23 -7.45
C LYS A 139 -8.90 -9.51 -8.00
N ALA A 140 -8.33 -9.44 -9.20
CA ALA A 140 -7.62 -10.56 -9.82
C ALA A 140 -6.16 -10.70 -9.35
N ALA A 141 -5.66 -9.74 -8.58
CA ALA A 141 -4.29 -9.77 -8.05
C ALA A 141 -4.22 -10.26 -6.61
N SER A 142 -3.82 -10.00 -5.64
CA SER A 142 -3.77 -10.35 -4.21
C SER A 142 -4.79 -11.41 -3.76
N THR A 143 -4.82 -12.55 -4.46
CA THR A 143 -5.79 -13.65 -4.26
C THR A 143 -5.33 -14.69 -3.23
N GLY A 144 -4.07 -14.64 -2.78
CA GLY A 144 -3.48 -15.60 -1.84
C GLY A 144 -3.19 -16.98 -2.41
N GLU A 145 -3.43 -17.21 -3.72
CA GLU A 145 -3.27 -18.52 -4.35
C GLU A 145 -1.85 -19.05 -4.24
N GLY A 146 -0.83 -18.19 -4.38
CA GLY A 146 0.57 -18.58 -4.20
C GLY A 146 0.88 -19.09 -2.80
N ILE A 147 0.28 -18.50 -1.78
CA ILE A 147 0.43 -18.94 -0.38
C ILE A 147 -0.16 -20.34 -0.23
N TYR A 148 -1.38 -20.59 -0.73
CA TYR A 148 -2.01 -21.91 -0.67
C TYR A 148 -1.19 -22.98 -1.40
N LEU A 149 -0.65 -22.67 -2.58
CA LEU A 149 0.16 -23.62 -3.35
C LEU A 149 1.47 -23.98 -2.65
N ALA A 150 2.11 -22.99 -2.02
CA ALA A 150 3.31 -23.23 -1.22
C ALA A 150 2.99 -24.04 0.07
N GLN A 151 1.90 -23.71 0.76
CA GLN A 151 1.43 -24.50 1.92
C GLN A 151 1.13 -25.95 1.55
N ALA A 152 0.55 -26.21 0.37
CA ALA A 152 0.27 -27.58 -0.11
C ALA A 152 1.53 -28.46 -0.21
N ILE A 153 2.71 -27.85 -0.32
CA ILE A 153 4.00 -28.54 -0.31
C ILE A 153 4.78 -28.38 0.99
N GLY A 154 4.13 -27.90 2.08
CA GLY A 154 4.70 -27.85 3.42
C GLY A 154 5.32 -26.52 3.82
N ALA A 155 5.17 -25.44 3.03
CA ALA A 155 5.64 -24.13 3.43
C ALA A 155 4.92 -23.61 4.68
N ASN A 156 5.69 -23.00 5.57
CA ASN A 156 5.18 -22.34 6.76
C ASN A 156 4.70 -20.91 6.46
N THR A 157 3.75 -20.43 7.25
CA THR A 157 3.24 -19.05 7.18
C THR A 157 3.30 -18.37 8.53
N THR A 158 3.40 -17.05 8.52
CA THR A 158 3.42 -16.24 9.74
C THR A 158 2.57 -14.99 9.59
N GLN A 159 2.10 -14.45 10.71
CA GLN A 159 1.41 -13.16 10.79
C GLN A 159 0.15 -13.02 9.92
N MET A 160 -0.50 -14.12 9.55
CA MET A 160 -1.64 -14.14 8.64
C MET A 160 -2.82 -13.27 9.10
N SER A 161 -2.99 -13.04 10.39
CA SER A 161 -4.01 -12.15 10.94
C SER A 161 -3.63 -10.66 10.90
N ASN A 162 -2.40 -10.32 10.51
CA ASN A 162 -1.97 -8.95 10.36
C ASN A 162 -2.38 -8.45 8.97
N ILE A 163 -3.58 -7.88 8.88
CA ILE A 163 -4.17 -7.38 7.65
C ILE A 163 -4.39 -5.87 7.79
N GLN A 164 -3.73 -5.10 6.93
CA GLN A 164 -3.81 -3.64 6.94
C GLN A 164 -5.06 -3.16 6.22
N ARG A 165 -5.74 -2.20 6.81
CA ARG A 165 -6.77 -1.40 6.15
C ARG A 165 -6.19 -0.06 5.70
N TYR A 166 -6.70 0.45 4.59
CA TYR A 166 -6.36 1.75 4.03
C TYR A 166 -7.57 2.67 4.16
N PRO A 167 -7.45 3.84 4.79
CA PRO A 167 -8.62 4.65 5.09
C PRO A 167 -9.11 5.52 3.91
N TRP A 168 -8.33 5.69 2.85
CA TRP A 168 -8.52 6.72 1.83
C TRP A 168 -8.76 6.19 0.41
N ALA A 169 -9.33 5.01 0.26
CA ALA A 169 -9.66 4.45 -1.05
C ALA A 169 -10.84 5.18 -1.71
N ASP A 170 -11.02 4.97 -3.01
CA ASP A 170 -12.21 5.42 -3.73
C ASP A 170 -13.47 4.80 -3.13
N PRO A 171 -14.46 5.61 -2.70
CA PRO A 171 -15.65 5.09 -2.02
C PRO A 171 -16.55 4.22 -2.90
N ASN A 172 -16.50 4.37 -4.23
CA ASN A 172 -17.34 3.61 -5.15
C ASN A 172 -16.74 2.26 -5.52
N THR A 173 -15.42 2.20 -5.64
CA THR A 173 -14.70 0.99 -6.10
C THR A 173 -13.91 0.30 -5.00
N GLY A 174 -13.53 1.02 -3.95
CA GLY A 174 -12.61 0.57 -2.92
C GLY A 174 -11.13 0.56 -3.35
N VAL A 175 -10.85 0.91 -4.60
CA VAL A 175 -9.49 0.84 -5.16
C VAL A 175 -8.66 2.05 -4.74
N LEU A 176 -7.37 1.85 -4.59
CA LEU A 176 -6.40 2.92 -4.39
C LEU A 176 -6.14 3.62 -5.72
N ASP A 177 -6.75 4.77 -5.91
CA ASP A 177 -6.50 5.63 -7.07
C ASP A 177 -5.37 6.64 -6.84
N LYS A 178 -5.00 7.40 -7.87
CA LYS A 178 -3.95 8.43 -7.79
C LYS A 178 -4.27 9.54 -6.76
N TYR A 179 -5.55 9.81 -6.50
CA TYR A 179 -5.98 10.85 -5.57
C TYR A 179 -5.89 10.42 -4.10
N ALA A 180 -5.94 9.13 -3.81
CA ALA A 180 -5.83 8.60 -2.46
C ALA A 180 -4.44 8.83 -1.81
N VAL A 181 -3.44 9.26 -2.59
CA VAL A 181 -2.12 9.66 -2.08
C VAL A 181 -2.18 11.03 -1.41
N TRP A 182 -3.09 11.91 -1.81
CA TRP A 182 -3.17 13.26 -1.27
C TRP A 182 -3.54 13.31 0.20
N PRO A 183 -4.59 12.61 0.68
CA PRO A 183 -4.84 12.51 2.11
C PRO A 183 -3.68 11.89 2.88
N PHE A 184 -2.99 10.94 2.29
CA PHE A 184 -1.84 10.29 2.89
C PHE A 184 -0.68 11.24 3.22
N THR A 185 -0.42 12.23 2.37
CA THR A 185 0.63 13.25 2.55
C THR A 185 0.10 14.49 3.24
N GLY A 186 -1.15 14.83 3.00
CA GLY A 186 -1.79 16.09 3.36
C GLY A 186 -1.84 16.48 4.82
N PRO A 187 -1.92 15.56 5.79
CA PRO A 187 -1.99 15.93 7.20
C PRO A 187 -0.85 16.80 7.70
N SER A 188 0.35 16.63 7.16
CA SER A 188 1.52 17.47 7.48
C SER A 188 1.49 18.87 6.82
N TYR A 189 0.53 19.08 5.91
CA TYR A 189 0.32 20.37 5.23
C TYR A 189 -0.96 21.11 5.68
N GLY A 190 -1.80 20.47 6.53
CA GLY A 190 -3.01 21.09 7.06
C GLY A 190 -4.33 20.48 6.59
N VAL A 191 -4.29 19.43 5.76
CA VAL A 191 -5.49 18.65 5.39
C VAL A 191 -6.11 18.05 6.65
N ILE A 192 -7.44 18.10 6.75
CA ILE A 192 -8.20 17.48 7.83
C ILE A 192 -9.14 16.39 7.28
N TYR A 193 -9.46 15.40 8.11
CA TYR A 193 -10.44 14.38 7.79
C TYR A 193 -11.71 14.60 8.61
N VAL A 194 -12.84 14.64 7.92
CA VAL A 194 -14.14 14.79 8.56
C VAL A 194 -15.04 13.59 8.28
N ASP A 195 -15.89 13.29 9.25
CA ASP A 195 -16.94 12.28 9.17
C ASP A 195 -18.15 12.78 8.35
N TYR A 196 -19.18 11.96 8.29
CA TYR A 196 -20.44 12.25 7.58
C TYR A 196 -21.25 13.40 8.19
N ASN A 197 -20.84 13.95 9.35
CA ASN A 197 -21.44 15.15 9.95
C ASN A 197 -20.56 16.39 9.78
N GLY A 198 -19.36 16.27 9.25
CA GLY A 198 -18.40 17.36 9.08
C GLY A 198 -17.47 17.57 10.28
N ASN A 199 -17.39 16.63 11.22
CA ASN A 199 -16.49 16.72 12.37
C ASN A 199 -15.20 15.93 12.13
N ARG A 200 -14.06 16.46 12.60
CA ARG A 200 -12.83 15.66 12.69
C ARG A 200 -13.07 14.45 13.60
N TYR A 201 -12.49 13.32 13.25
CA TYR A 201 -12.70 12.04 13.95
C TYR A 201 -11.41 11.32 14.35
N VAL A 202 -10.24 11.83 13.97
CA VAL A 202 -8.95 11.16 14.20
C VAL A 202 -7.79 12.15 14.12
N ASN A 203 -6.62 11.78 14.67
CA ASN A 203 -5.34 12.36 14.29
C ASN A 203 -4.99 11.91 12.87
N GLU A 204 -5.11 12.78 11.90
CA GLU A 204 -4.89 12.48 10.49
C GLU A 204 -3.44 12.11 10.18
N GLY A 205 -2.51 12.55 11.02
CA GLY A 205 -1.07 12.25 10.93
C GLY A 205 -0.65 10.92 11.55
N ASP A 206 -1.59 10.17 12.13
CA ASP A 206 -1.30 8.88 12.77
C ASP A 206 -1.14 7.75 11.73
N ARG A 207 -0.83 6.55 12.22
CA ARG A 207 -0.66 5.36 11.40
C ARG A 207 -1.96 5.00 10.67
N ARG A 208 -1.81 4.35 9.51
CA ARG A 208 -2.94 3.93 8.67
C ARG A 208 -3.97 3.08 9.40
N ASP A 209 -3.53 2.16 10.26
CA ASP A 209 -4.41 1.30 11.03
C ASP A 209 -5.26 2.10 12.02
N VAL A 210 -4.70 3.14 12.64
CA VAL A 210 -5.43 4.07 13.52
C VAL A 210 -6.48 4.84 12.72
N CYS A 211 -6.08 5.48 11.63
CA CYS A 211 -6.99 6.23 10.75
C CYS A 211 -8.09 5.33 10.16
N ALA A 212 -7.73 4.10 9.72
CA ALA A 212 -8.70 3.18 9.15
C ALA A 212 -9.69 2.65 10.20
N ASN A 213 -9.23 2.35 11.41
CA ASN A 213 -10.12 1.95 12.52
C ASN A 213 -11.07 3.09 12.89
N ALA A 214 -10.56 4.31 12.97
CA ALA A 214 -11.39 5.47 13.24
C ALA A 214 -12.45 5.69 12.14
N ALA A 215 -12.07 5.57 10.87
CA ALA A 215 -13.01 5.66 9.74
C ALA A 215 -14.07 4.56 9.79
N VAL A 216 -13.71 3.31 10.10
CA VAL A 216 -14.68 2.21 10.28
C VAL A 216 -15.64 2.51 11.44
N ASN A 217 -15.13 3.07 12.54
CA ASN A 217 -15.93 3.40 13.72
C ASN A 217 -16.91 4.57 13.50
N THR A 218 -16.77 5.35 12.42
CA THR A 218 -17.80 6.33 12.03
C THR A 218 -19.07 5.68 11.47
N GLY A 219 -19.05 4.36 11.18
CA GLY A 219 -20.23 3.61 10.77
C GLY A 219 -20.18 2.99 9.38
N PHE A 220 -19.00 2.66 8.85
CA PHE A 220 -18.82 2.12 7.48
C PHE A 220 -19.35 3.03 6.38
N VAL A 221 -19.11 4.31 6.53
CA VAL A 221 -19.52 5.35 5.60
C VAL A 221 -18.32 6.08 5.04
N SER A 222 -18.54 6.83 3.97
CA SER A 222 -17.50 7.71 3.45
C SER A 222 -17.12 8.78 4.45
N THR A 223 -15.83 9.06 4.51
CA THR A 223 -15.25 10.23 5.17
C THR A 223 -14.68 11.16 4.10
N TYR A 224 -14.28 12.36 4.47
CA TYR A 224 -13.87 13.37 3.49
C TYR A 224 -12.57 14.03 3.94
N ALA A 225 -11.60 14.15 3.03
CA ALA A 225 -10.45 15.03 3.24
C ALA A 225 -10.83 16.44 2.77
N ILE A 226 -10.71 17.43 3.67
CA ILE A 226 -11.03 18.83 3.40
C ILE A 226 -9.74 19.63 3.26
N PHE A 227 -9.65 20.46 2.22
CA PHE A 227 -8.50 21.30 1.94
C PHE A 227 -8.86 22.50 1.05
N THR A 228 -7.92 23.42 0.90
CA THR A 228 -7.89 24.46 -0.12
C THR A 228 -6.63 24.33 -0.95
N GLU A 229 -6.56 24.97 -2.10
CA GLU A 229 -5.37 24.90 -2.97
C GLU A 229 -4.07 25.31 -2.24
N PRO A 230 -4.02 26.39 -1.45
CA PRO A 230 -2.81 26.72 -0.69
C PRO A 230 -2.34 25.62 0.27
N VAL A 231 -3.27 24.85 0.86
CA VAL A 231 -2.93 23.76 1.79
C VAL A 231 -2.18 22.63 1.07
N VAL A 232 -2.52 22.34 -0.17
CA VAL A 232 -1.94 21.21 -0.91
C VAL A 232 -0.85 21.61 -1.90
N ALA A 233 -0.61 22.92 -2.10
CA ALA A 233 0.33 23.47 -3.08
C ALA A 233 1.78 22.97 -2.94
N GLY A 234 2.16 22.50 -1.72
CA GLY A 234 3.49 21.94 -1.48
C GLY A 234 3.73 20.56 -2.11
N TYR A 235 2.68 19.85 -2.53
CA TYR A 235 2.81 18.46 -3.02
C TYR A 235 1.78 18.06 -4.10
N VAL A 236 0.77 18.90 -4.39
CA VAL A 236 -0.23 18.71 -5.46
C VAL A 236 -0.11 19.88 -6.44
N ARG A 237 -0.14 19.58 -7.73
CA ARG A 237 -0.12 20.59 -8.80
C ARG A 237 -1.55 21.03 -9.14
N PRO A 238 -1.79 22.29 -9.54
CA PRO A 238 -3.12 22.76 -9.90
C PRO A 238 -3.83 21.91 -10.97
N GLU A 239 -3.09 21.46 -11.98
CA GLU A 239 -3.63 20.59 -13.03
C GLU A 239 -4.08 19.22 -12.52
N GLU A 240 -3.51 18.73 -11.41
CA GLU A 240 -3.92 17.47 -10.77
C GLU A 240 -5.26 17.66 -10.03
N ILE A 241 -5.49 18.83 -9.44
CA ILE A 241 -6.78 19.20 -8.81
C ILE A 241 -7.87 19.27 -9.88
N GLU A 242 -7.61 19.98 -10.98
CA GLU A 242 -8.57 20.11 -12.10
C GLU A 242 -8.89 18.73 -12.72
N ALA A 243 -7.90 17.86 -12.86
CA ALA A 243 -8.12 16.48 -13.30
C ALA A 243 -9.02 15.71 -12.31
N GLY A 244 -8.82 15.87 -11.00
CA GLY A 244 -9.63 15.24 -9.97
C GLY A 244 -11.09 15.72 -9.96
N ILE A 245 -11.31 16.98 -10.27
CA ILE A 245 -12.66 17.55 -10.45
C ILE A 245 -13.32 16.95 -11.70
N ALA A 246 -12.59 16.91 -12.82
CA ALA A 246 -13.10 16.34 -14.06
C ALA A 246 -13.42 14.84 -13.95
N ASP A 247 -12.64 14.11 -13.19
CA ASP A 247 -12.86 12.67 -12.90
C ASP A 247 -14.00 12.44 -11.87
N GLY A 248 -14.59 13.51 -11.30
CA GLY A 248 -15.62 13.40 -10.27
C GLY A 248 -15.13 12.92 -8.89
N ARG A 249 -13.81 12.88 -8.68
CA ARG A 249 -13.20 12.44 -7.41
C ARG A 249 -13.02 13.57 -6.41
N ILE A 250 -13.01 14.81 -6.87
CA ILE A 250 -12.86 16.00 -6.03
C ILE A 250 -14.09 16.87 -6.17
N LEU A 251 -14.69 17.18 -5.04
CA LEU A 251 -15.78 18.15 -4.95
C LEU A 251 -15.16 19.53 -4.73
N LYS A 252 -15.55 20.53 -5.53
CA LYS A 252 -15.10 21.93 -5.45
C LYS A 252 -16.27 22.84 -5.20
N ALA A 253 -16.15 23.79 -4.28
CA ALA A 253 -17.18 24.80 -4.00
C ALA A 253 -16.55 26.13 -3.57
N ASP A 254 -17.23 27.23 -3.85
CA ASP A 254 -16.73 28.56 -3.46
C ASP A 254 -17.04 28.88 -2.00
N THR A 255 -18.07 28.24 -1.42
CA THR A 255 -18.45 28.38 -0.01
C THR A 255 -18.53 27.03 0.71
N LEU A 256 -18.50 27.05 2.04
CA LEU A 256 -18.65 25.84 2.86
C LEU A 256 -20.06 25.28 2.81
N ASP A 257 -21.09 26.13 2.63
CA ASP A 257 -22.47 25.68 2.43
C ASP A 257 -22.61 24.90 1.13
N GLU A 258 -22.10 25.41 0.02
CA GLU A 258 -22.08 24.71 -1.26
C GLU A 258 -21.26 23.42 -1.19
N LEU A 259 -20.12 23.40 -0.44
CA LEU A 259 -19.35 22.20 -0.26
C LEU A 259 -20.13 21.14 0.51
N ALA A 260 -20.84 21.54 1.56
CA ALA A 260 -21.72 20.66 2.33
C ALA A 260 -22.87 20.07 1.46
N GLU A 261 -23.48 20.88 0.61
CA GLU A 261 -24.51 20.42 -0.36
C GLU A 261 -23.91 19.37 -1.33
N LYS A 262 -22.71 19.61 -1.87
CA LYS A 262 -22.03 18.67 -2.77
C LYS A 262 -21.63 17.37 -2.07
N ILE A 263 -21.16 17.44 -0.82
CA ILE A 263 -20.87 16.25 0.00
C ILE A 263 -22.16 15.45 0.21
N ASN A 264 -23.25 16.10 0.59
CA ASN A 264 -24.53 15.44 0.86
C ASN A 264 -25.16 14.86 -0.41
N GLY A 265 -24.87 15.42 -1.58
CA GLY A 265 -25.31 14.92 -2.88
C GLY A 265 -24.39 13.88 -3.52
N PHE A 266 -23.24 13.60 -2.92
CA PHE A 266 -22.30 12.61 -3.45
C PHE A 266 -22.81 11.20 -3.14
N GLU A 267 -23.18 10.46 -4.19
CA GLU A 267 -23.70 9.11 -4.06
C GLU A 267 -22.58 8.16 -3.60
N VAL A 268 -22.72 7.64 -2.40
CA VAL A 268 -21.87 6.59 -1.85
C VAL A 268 -22.70 5.44 -1.31
N LYS A 269 -22.13 4.26 -1.40
CA LYS A 269 -22.72 3.04 -0.86
C LYS A 269 -22.91 3.18 0.66
N GLY A 270 -24.15 3.20 1.14
CA GLY A 270 -24.48 2.91 2.53
C GLY A 270 -25.19 3.97 3.36
N MET A 271 -24.79 5.23 3.41
CA MET A 271 -25.44 6.27 4.20
C MET A 271 -25.36 7.64 3.51
N PHE A 272 -26.38 8.48 3.78
CA PHE A 272 -26.39 9.86 3.30
C PHE A 272 -25.65 10.74 4.32
N PRO A 273 -24.63 11.50 3.90
CA PRO A 273 -23.99 12.49 4.76
C PRO A 273 -24.99 13.55 5.23
N THR A 274 -24.75 14.11 6.40
CA THR A 274 -25.55 15.20 6.99
C THR A 274 -24.67 16.38 7.34
N VAL A 275 -23.69 16.65 6.51
CA VAL A 275 -22.75 17.75 6.65
C VAL A 275 -23.48 19.08 6.49
N THR A 276 -23.15 20.07 7.32
CA THR A 276 -23.61 21.44 7.18
C THR A 276 -22.42 22.41 7.04
N GLY A 277 -22.62 23.52 6.35
CA GLY A 277 -21.59 24.55 6.24
C GLY A 277 -21.13 25.08 7.59
N ASP A 278 -22.06 25.25 8.55
CA ASP A 278 -21.73 25.66 9.92
C ASP A 278 -20.83 24.64 10.63
N ASN A 279 -21.07 23.33 10.48
CA ASN A 279 -20.23 22.30 11.08
C ASN A 279 -18.84 22.27 10.45
N LEU A 280 -18.74 22.39 9.13
CA LEU A 280 -17.45 22.49 8.44
C LEU A 280 -16.68 23.71 8.89
N LYS A 281 -17.36 24.86 9.00
CA LYS A 281 -16.75 26.11 9.45
C LYS A 281 -16.21 25.98 10.87
N ALA A 282 -17.02 25.50 11.81
CA ALA A 282 -16.58 25.29 13.18
C ALA A 282 -15.38 24.35 13.30
N THR A 283 -15.39 23.26 12.53
CA THR A 283 -14.30 22.27 12.46
C THR A 283 -13.01 22.91 11.93
N ILE A 284 -13.11 23.68 10.84
CA ILE A 284 -11.98 24.36 10.20
C ILE A 284 -11.41 25.44 11.11
N GLU A 285 -12.25 26.31 11.69
CA GLU A 285 -11.83 27.37 12.61
C GLU A 285 -11.09 26.78 13.81
N LYS A 286 -11.60 25.69 14.38
CA LYS A 286 -10.97 24.99 15.49
C LYS A 286 -9.59 24.44 15.11
N HIS A 287 -9.47 23.77 13.95
CA HIS A 287 -8.21 23.24 13.44
C HIS A 287 -7.19 24.37 13.15
N ASN A 288 -7.63 25.47 12.53
CA ASN A 288 -6.80 26.62 12.26
C ASN A 288 -6.26 27.23 13.57
N GLY A 289 -7.09 27.28 14.62
CA GLY A 289 -6.66 27.71 15.95
C GLY A 289 -5.58 26.79 16.55
N TYR A 290 -5.61 25.50 16.26
CA TYR A 290 -4.55 24.57 16.68
C TYR A 290 -3.23 24.83 15.94
N ILE A 291 -3.28 25.18 14.65
CA ILE A 291 -2.09 25.59 13.90
C ILE A 291 -1.47 26.84 14.51
N ASP A 292 -2.28 27.85 14.83
CA ASP A 292 -1.81 29.12 15.45
C ASP A 292 -1.19 28.89 16.82
N ASN A 293 -1.76 27.99 17.62
CA ASN A 293 -1.31 27.69 18.98
C ASN A 293 -0.20 26.63 19.05
N GLY A 294 0.08 25.92 17.94
CA GLY A 294 1.07 24.86 17.87
C GLY A 294 0.69 23.56 18.58
N GLU A 295 -0.59 23.37 18.97
CA GLU A 295 -1.07 22.22 19.72
C GLU A 295 -2.50 21.84 19.33
N ASP A 296 -2.70 20.55 18.95
CA ASP A 296 -4.02 19.94 18.70
C ASP A 296 -4.55 19.30 19.99
N LEU A 297 -5.50 19.95 20.63
CA LEU A 297 -6.09 19.48 21.89
C LEU A 297 -7.09 18.33 21.73
N ASP A 298 -7.62 18.09 20.50
CA ASP A 298 -8.61 17.04 20.26
C ASP A 298 -7.96 15.68 20.03
N PHE A 299 -6.96 15.63 19.14
CA PHE A 299 -6.38 14.39 18.67
C PHE A 299 -4.86 14.30 18.79
N HIS A 300 -4.23 15.35 19.36
CA HIS A 300 -2.78 15.43 19.57
C HIS A 300 -1.97 15.25 18.26
N LYS A 301 -2.51 15.76 17.14
CA LYS A 301 -1.80 15.82 15.87
C LYS A 301 -0.58 16.72 16.00
N VAL A 302 0.56 16.23 15.55
CA VAL A 302 1.78 17.06 15.53
C VAL A 302 1.59 18.24 14.59
N MET A 303 1.70 19.46 15.12
CA MET A 303 1.64 20.68 14.32
C MET A 303 2.97 20.89 13.60
N ALA A 304 2.99 20.59 12.30
CA ALA A 304 4.17 20.75 11.45
C ALA A 304 4.30 22.20 10.96
N SER A 305 5.53 22.71 10.83
CA SER A 305 5.80 24.05 10.28
C SER A 305 5.40 24.22 8.81
N THR A 306 5.10 23.12 8.13
CA THR A 306 4.60 23.08 6.76
C THR A 306 3.08 23.27 6.65
N MET A 307 2.36 23.26 7.79
CA MET A 307 0.90 23.39 7.78
C MET A 307 0.46 24.78 7.36
N VAL A 308 -0.52 24.81 6.48
CA VAL A 308 -1.23 26.00 6.03
C VAL A 308 -2.67 25.91 6.52
N LYS A 309 -3.22 27.03 6.98
CA LYS A 309 -4.61 27.11 7.41
C LYS A 309 -5.58 27.01 6.23
N ILE A 310 -6.74 26.42 6.48
CA ILE A 310 -7.88 26.41 5.55
C ILE A 310 -8.65 27.72 5.80
N GLU A 311 -8.49 28.73 4.97
CA GLU A 311 -9.09 30.06 5.19
C GLU A 311 -10.11 30.42 4.11
N GLU A 312 -9.66 30.80 2.92
CA GLU A 312 -10.51 31.24 1.83
C GLU A 312 -10.73 30.16 0.77
N GLY A 313 -11.94 30.12 0.21
CA GLY A 313 -12.26 29.21 -0.90
C GLY A 313 -11.51 29.55 -2.20
N PRO A 314 -11.61 28.72 -3.24
CA PRO A 314 -12.47 27.54 -3.26
C PRO A 314 -12.04 26.44 -2.29
N TYR A 315 -13.05 25.80 -1.71
CA TYR A 315 -12.89 24.66 -0.81
C TYR A 315 -13.04 23.36 -1.58
N TYR A 316 -12.31 22.33 -1.13
CA TYR A 316 -12.32 21.02 -1.77
C TYR A 316 -12.61 19.91 -0.75
N ALA A 317 -13.37 18.90 -1.19
CA ALA A 317 -13.54 17.65 -0.45
C ALA A 317 -13.16 16.47 -1.34
N LEU A 318 -12.33 15.58 -0.81
CA LEU A 318 -12.01 14.30 -1.44
C LEU A 318 -12.69 13.18 -0.67
N PRO A 319 -13.75 12.57 -1.23
CA PRO A 319 -14.43 11.43 -0.62
C PRO A 319 -13.50 10.22 -0.48
N GLN A 320 -13.59 9.52 0.66
CA GLN A 320 -12.71 8.42 1.06
C GLN A 320 -13.53 7.28 1.65
N PHE A 321 -13.02 6.06 1.54
CA PHE A 321 -13.62 4.87 2.15
C PHE A 321 -12.55 3.91 2.66
N PRO A 322 -12.73 3.28 3.84
CA PRO A 322 -11.80 2.28 4.34
C PRO A 322 -11.87 1.01 3.49
N SER A 323 -10.71 0.49 3.11
CA SER A 323 -10.59 -0.72 2.29
C SER A 323 -9.47 -1.63 2.83
N VAL A 324 -9.56 -2.93 2.60
CA VAL A 324 -8.44 -3.83 2.88
C VAL A 324 -7.31 -3.54 1.90
N HIS A 325 -6.07 -3.46 2.39
CA HIS A 325 -4.97 -2.97 1.56
C HIS A 325 -3.83 -3.98 1.45
N HIS A 326 -3.03 -4.13 2.50
CA HIS A 326 -1.81 -4.93 2.50
C HIS A 326 -1.92 -6.05 3.53
N THR A 327 -1.47 -7.23 3.17
CA THR A 327 -1.38 -8.36 4.10
C THR A 327 0.07 -8.51 4.55
N MET A 328 0.36 -8.26 5.86
CA MET A 328 1.70 -8.40 6.41
C MET A 328 2.07 -9.86 6.67
N GLY A 329 1.08 -10.75 6.63
CA GLY A 329 1.27 -12.19 6.76
C GLY A 329 1.49 -12.86 5.41
N GLY A 330 2.24 -13.95 5.43
CA GLY A 330 2.59 -14.73 4.25
C GLY A 330 3.58 -15.84 4.57
N LEU A 331 4.29 -16.31 3.55
CA LEU A 331 5.29 -17.36 3.65
C LEU A 331 6.45 -16.94 4.56
N VAL A 332 6.91 -17.87 5.40
CA VAL A 332 8.12 -17.65 6.19
C VAL A 332 9.34 -17.79 5.28
N ILE A 333 10.22 -16.80 5.30
CA ILE A 333 11.48 -16.80 4.57
C ILE A 333 12.67 -16.57 5.50
N ASP A 334 13.86 -16.97 5.08
CA ASP A 334 15.12 -16.54 5.66
C ASP A 334 15.71 -15.31 4.94
N THR A 335 16.87 -14.84 5.36
CA THR A 335 17.56 -13.68 4.76
C THR A 335 18.00 -13.93 3.31
N MET A 336 18.14 -15.19 2.90
CA MET A 336 18.38 -15.59 1.51
C MET A 336 17.08 -15.77 0.69
N THR A 337 15.95 -15.30 1.21
CA THR A 337 14.62 -15.42 0.58
C THR A 337 14.13 -16.86 0.35
N ARG A 338 14.79 -17.88 0.92
CA ARG A 338 14.35 -19.27 0.84
C ARG A 338 13.11 -19.46 1.68
N VAL A 339 12.10 -20.10 1.12
CA VAL A 339 10.87 -20.44 1.85
C VAL A 339 11.15 -21.55 2.85
N LEU A 340 10.72 -21.35 4.09
CA LEU A 340 10.92 -22.33 5.17
C LEU A 340 9.65 -23.19 5.35
N ASP A 341 9.88 -24.46 5.70
CA ASP A 341 8.81 -25.38 6.10
C ASP A 341 8.38 -25.19 7.56
N ILE A 342 7.44 -26.01 8.03
CA ILE A 342 6.93 -25.96 9.41
C ILE A 342 7.99 -26.32 10.47
N TYR A 343 9.12 -26.90 10.08
CA TYR A 343 10.25 -27.24 10.96
C TYR A 343 11.34 -26.17 10.90
N GLY A 344 11.17 -25.10 10.11
CA GLY A 344 12.13 -24.03 9.91
C GLY A 344 13.28 -24.41 8.97
N GLN A 345 13.12 -25.46 8.17
CA GLN A 345 14.10 -25.86 7.17
C GLN A 345 13.76 -25.27 5.81
N PRO A 346 14.76 -24.85 5.01
CA PRO A 346 14.51 -24.39 3.65
C PRO A 346 13.86 -25.48 2.77
N ILE A 347 12.81 -25.09 2.04
CA ILE A 347 12.29 -25.90 0.95
C ILE A 347 13.18 -25.66 -0.26
N GLU A 348 14.05 -26.61 -0.54
CA GLU A 348 15.06 -26.50 -1.59
C GLU A 348 14.45 -26.12 -2.95
N GLY A 349 15.00 -25.06 -3.59
CA GLY A 349 14.55 -24.57 -4.88
C GLY A 349 13.28 -23.69 -4.83
N LEU A 350 12.77 -23.36 -3.63
CA LEU A 350 11.64 -22.45 -3.46
C LEU A 350 12.08 -21.17 -2.72
N TYR A 351 11.80 -20.04 -3.33
CA TYR A 351 12.10 -18.70 -2.82
C TYR A 351 10.85 -17.83 -2.86
N ALA A 352 10.82 -16.74 -2.08
CA ALA A 352 9.70 -15.81 -2.10
C ALA A 352 10.16 -14.38 -1.79
N ALA A 353 9.46 -13.38 -2.38
CA ALA A 353 9.76 -11.97 -2.20
C ALA A 353 8.49 -11.11 -2.28
N GLY A 354 8.46 -10.00 -1.53
CA GLY A 354 7.36 -9.05 -1.49
C GLY A 354 6.17 -9.55 -0.67
N GLU A 355 4.97 -9.03 -0.92
CA GLU A 355 3.77 -9.21 -0.09
C GLU A 355 3.30 -10.67 0.08
N VAL A 356 3.80 -11.61 -0.71
CA VAL A 356 3.56 -13.05 -0.50
C VAL A 356 4.26 -13.58 0.75
N THR A 357 5.24 -12.84 1.29
CA THR A 357 6.02 -13.20 2.47
C THR A 357 5.50 -12.55 3.74
N GLY A 358 5.78 -13.14 4.89
CA GLY A 358 5.46 -12.59 6.20
C GLY A 358 6.72 -12.32 7.03
N GLY A 359 6.55 -11.51 8.10
CA GLY A 359 7.61 -11.26 9.07
C GLY A 359 8.38 -9.95 8.87
N VAL A 360 8.24 -9.25 7.75
CA VAL A 360 8.94 -7.99 7.48
C VAL A 360 8.29 -6.81 8.21
N HIS A 361 6.99 -6.62 8.05
CA HIS A 361 6.29 -5.39 8.47
C HIS A 361 5.65 -5.44 9.87
N GLY A 362 5.65 -6.59 10.52
CA GLY A 362 5.00 -6.77 11.83
C GLY A 362 3.48 -6.62 11.74
N THR A 363 2.90 -5.75 12.58
CA THR A 363 1.43 -5.60 12.69
C THR A 363 0.84 -4.56 11.75
N ASN A 364 1.67 -3.65 11.21
CA ASN A 364 1.21 -2.58 10.34
C ASN A 364 2.34 -2.04 9.47
N ARG A 365 2.18 -2.08 8.14
CA ARG A 365 3.16 -1.61 7.19
C ARG A 365 3.08 -0.08 7.04
N LEU A 366 4.17 0.64 7.28
CA LEU A 366 4.28 2.06 7.00
C LEU A 366 4.26 2.32 5.48
N GLY A 367 3.73 3.47 5.07
CA GLY A 367 3.68 3.87 3.67
C GLY A 367 5.04 3.78 2.99
N SER A 368 5.06 3.49 1.69
CA SER A 368 6.26 3.29 0.85
C SER A 368 7.09 2.04 1.16
N ASN A 369 7.05 1.49 2.38
CA ASN A 369 7.88 0.34 2.76
C ASN A 369 7.52 -0.95 2.01
N ALA A 370 6.35 -1.05 1.36
CA ALA A 370 6.03 -2.19 0.51
C ALA A 370 6.91 -2.23 -0.75
N ASP A 371 7.20 -1.06 -1.32
CA ASP A 371 8.07 -0.97 -2.49
C ASP A 371 9.52 -1.33 -2.10
N ALA A 372 9.99 -0.84 -0.93
CA ALA A 372 11.30 -1.22 -0.39
C ALA A 372 11.41 -2.73 -0.13
N ASP A 373 10.34 -3.36 0.41
CA ASP A 373 10.25 -4.81 0.63
C ASP A 373 10.25 -5.57 -0.70
N ALA A 374 9.29 -5.29 -1.58
CA ALA A 374 9.12 -6.02 -2.82
C ALA A 374 10.34 -5.89 -3.75
N CYS A 375 10.87 -4.68 -3.89
CA CYS A 375 12.05 -4.43 -4.73
C CYS A 375 13.34 -4.97 -4.09
N GLY A 376 13.54 -4.73 -2.80
CA GLY A 376 14.72 -5.19 -2.08
C GLY A 376 14.83 -6.72 -2.03
N PHE A 377 13.78 -7.41 -1.58
CA PHE A 377 13.78 -8.87 -1.57
C PHE A 377 13.67 -9.49 -2.96
N GLY A 378 13.00 -8.82 -3.92
CA GLY A 378 13.04 -9.22 -5.32
C GLY A 378 14.47 -9.22 -5.89
N TYR A 379 15.25 -8.19 -5.59
CA TYR A 379 16.64 -8.06 -5.98
C TYR A 379 17.51 -9.14 -5.30
N ILE A 380 17.39 -9.32 -3.98
CA ILE A 380 18.07 -10.39 -3.23
C ILE A 380 17.76 -11.75 -3.84
N SER A 381 16.48 -12.09 -4.04
CA SER A 381 16.07 -13.40 -4.54
C SER A 381 16.64 -13.70 -5.92
N GLY A 382 16.70 -12.70 -6.81
CA GLY A 382 17.30 -12.82 -8.12
C GLY A 382 18.77 -13.20 -8.06
N ILE A 383 19.56 -12.52 -7.19
CA ILE A 383 20.99 -12.81 -6.99
C ILE A 383 21.17 -14.18 -6.34
N VAL A 384 20.46 -14.47 -5.24
CA VAL A 384 20.59 -15.74 -4.53
C VAL A 384 20.26 -16.94 -5.42
N VAL A 385 19.17 -16.86 -6.21
CA VAL A 385 18.84 -17.93 -7.16
C VAL A 385 19.90 -18.07 -8.25
N ALA A 386 20.51 -16.98 -8.67
CA ALA A 386 21.55 -17.00 -9.71
C ALA A 386 22.88 -17.55 -9.22
N THR A 387 23.31 -17.16 -8.02
CA THR A 387 24.67 -17.39 -7.49
C THR A 387 24.75 -18.39 -6.34
N GLY A 388 23.68 -18.56 -5.57
CA GLY A 388 23.67 -19.31 -4.30
C GLY A 388 24.14 -18.50 -3.09
N GLU A 389 24.45 -17.22 -3.27
CA GLU A 389 25.06 -16.37 -2.24
C GLU A 389 24.19 -15.14 -1.93
N LEU A 390 24.14 -14.74 -0.66
CA LEU A 390 23.54 -13.47 -0.25
C LEU A 390 24.46 -12.33 -0.69
N PRO A 391 23.96 -11.31 -1.42
CA PRO A 391 24.77 -10.15 -1.76
C PRO A 391 25.19 -9.38 -0.51
N ASP A 392 26.43 -8.88 -0.51
CA ASP A 392 26.92 -8.01 0.56
C ASP A 392 26.52 -6.56 0.24
N PHE A 393 25.54 -6.04 0.97
CA PHE A 393 25.06 -4.66 0.83
C PHE A 393 25.70 -3.70 1.85
N ILE A 394 26.49 -4.23 2.80
CA ILE A 394 27.12 -3.41 3.84
C ILE A 394 28.41 -2.87 3.25
N PRO A 395 28.60 -1.53 3.13
CA PRO A 395 29.88 -0.98 2.74
C PRO A 395 30.94 -1.50 3.71
N ALA A 396 32.07 -1.96 3.18
CA ALA A 396 33.25 -2.25 4.02
C ALA A 396 33.60 -0.97 4.79
N GLU A 397 33.70 -1.07 6.13
CA GLU A 397 34.07 0.04 7.02
C GLU A 397 35.44 0.64 6.65
#